data_fce06574cd6ed0b43521275ffcc45a73
#
_entry.id   fce06574cd6ed0b43521275ffcc45a73
#
_cell.length_a   1.000
_cell.length_b   1.000
_cell.length_c   1.000
_cell.angle_alpha   90.00
_cell.angle_beta   90.00
_cell.angle_gamma   90.00
#
_symmetry.space_group_name_H-M   'P 1'
#
loop_
_entity.id
_entity.type
_entity.pdbx_description
1 polymer ?
#
loop_
_entity_poly.entity_id
_entity_poly.type
_entity_poly.pdbx_seq_one_letter_code
_entity_poly.pdbx_strand_id
1 'polypeptide(L)'
;PDAKDVLFLIESTRYIATRSEYSAMQKASHPKEALDDFWLSCGKSPEKSKALIKIYYARVEEANRYFSGLLEGWRTDRGMIHIIHGVPNRVRRDYWNEYWTYGEEGTSNTLTFRFRRQRHELDNNVFKLERNIVFKSTWDRMVTSWRNGRVQRD
;
A
#
# COMPACT_ATOMS: atom_id res chain seq x y z
N PRO A 1 -11.83 14.40 -12.64
CA PRO A 1 -11.18 14.65 -11.35
C PRO A 1 -10.48 16.01 -11.35
N ASP A 2 -10.50 16.72 -10.25
CA ASP A 2 -9.81 17.99 -10.16
C ASP A 2 -8.28 17.78 -9.94
N ALA A 3 -7.52 18.87 -9.94
CA ALA A 3 -6.07 18.82 -9.79
C ALA A 3 -5.61 18.23 -8.46
N LYS A 4 -6.39 18.44 -7.39
CA LYS A 4 -6.09 17.87 -6.05
C LYS A 4 -6.29 16.37 -6.04
N ASP A 5 -7.34 15.88 -6.69
CA ASP A 5 -7.61 14.46 -6.78
C ASP A 5 -6.52 13.72 -7.55
N VAL A 6 -6.08 14.29 -8.66
CA VAL A 6 -4.99 13.71 -9.46
C VAL A 6 -3.69 13.68 -8.66
N LEU A 7 -3.39 14.76 -7.92
CA LEU A 7 -2.19 14.82 -7.09
C LEU A 7 -2.22 13.72 -6.02
N PHE A 8 -3.35 13.54 -5.34
CA PHE A 8 -3.53 12.48 -4.36
C PHE A 8 -3.33 11.10 -4.98
N LEU A 9 -3.90 10.85 -6.15
CA LEU A 9 -3.75 9.57 -6.86
C LEU A 9 -2.29 9.30 -7.22
N ILE A 10 -1.54 10.32 -7.59
CA ILE A 10 -0.11 10.21 -7.88
C ILE A 10 0.66 9.93 -6.59
N GLU A 11 0.43 10.71 -5.54
CA GLU A 11 1.15 10.57 -4.28
C GLU A 11 1.03 9.16 -3.70
N SER A 12 -0.15 8.58 -3.78
CA SER A 12 -0.40 7.24 -3.22
C SER A 12 0.25 6.10 -4.02
N THR A 13 0.78 6.37 -5.22
CA THR A 13 1.56 5.37 -5.99
C THR A 13 2.98 5.20 -5.46
N ARG A 14 3.41 6.01 -4.50
CA ARG A 14 4.82 6.03 -4.04
C ARG A 14 5.37 4.69 -3.59
N TYR A 15 4.50 3.77 -3.17
CA TYR A 15 4.94 2.44 -2.72
C TYR A 15 5.36 1.51 -3.86
N ILE A 16 4.88 1.77 -5.07
CA ILE A 16 5.17 0.91 -6.23
C ILE A 16 5.91 1.64 -7.36
N ALA A 17 5.85 2.96 -7.40
CA ALA A 17 6.57 3.76 -8.40
C ALA A 17 8.05 3.85 -8.04
N THR A 18 8.92 3.85 -9.04
CA THR A 18 10.31 4.20 -8.81
C THR A 18 10.41 5.69 -8.50
N ARG A 19 11.52 6.11 -7.89
CA ARG A 19 11.76 7.53 -7.61
C ARG A 19 11.65 8.38 -8.87
N SER A 20 12.21 7.89 -9.96
CA SER A 20 12.19 8.57 -11.26
C SER A 20 10.76 8.70 -11.81
N GLU A 21 9.99 7.61 -11.78
CA GLU A 21 8.59 7.62 -12.21
C GLU A 21 7.74 8.57 -11.38
N TYR A 22 7.90 8.49 -10.07
CA TYR A 22 7.14 9.32 -9.13
C TYR A 22 7.43 10.81 -9.36
N SER A 23 8.70 11.18 -9.47
CA SER A 23 9.11 12.55 -9.75
C SER A 23 8.57 13.04 -11.08
N ALA A 24 8.64 12.20 -12.12
CA ALA A 24 8.14 12.55 -13.46
C ALA A 24 6.63 12.81 -13.45
N MET A 25 5.85 11.99 -12.72
CA MET A 25 4.41 12.21 -12.60
C MET A 25 4.08 13.52 -11.88
N GLN A 26 4.82 13.83 -10.82
CA GLN A 26 4.61 15.05 -10.04
C GLN A 26 4.93 16.32 -10.85
N LYS A 27 5.89 16.25 -11.76
CA LYS A 27 6.35 17.38 -12.57
C LYS A 27 5.70 17.45 -13.96
N ALA A 28 4.86 16.48 -14.30
CA ALA A 28 4.26 16.40 -15.63
C ALA A 28 3.36 17.60 -15.91
N SER A 29 3.40 18.09 -17.14
CA SER A 29 2.48 19.14 -17.61
C SER A 29 1.04 18.64 -17.74
N HIS A 30 0.89 17.32 -17.96
CA HIS A 30 -0.42 16.66 -18.01
C HIS A 30 -0.42 15.49 -16.99
N PRO A 31 -0.61 15.77 -15.69
CA PRO A 31 -0.45 14.76 -14.64
C PRO A 31 -1.36 13.54 -14.76
N LYS A 32 -2.62 13.75 -15.16
CA LYS A 32 -3.58 12.64 -15.34
C LYS A 32 -3.12 11.68 -16.43
N GLU A 33 -2.60 12.20 -17.50
CA GLU A 33 -2.06 11.41 -18.61
C GLU A 33 -0.83 10.63 -18.18
N ALA A 34 0.07 11.27 -17.43
CA ALA A 34 1.26 10.62 -16.87
C ALA A 34 0.90 9.50 -15.91
N LEU A 35 -0.12 9.70 -15.08
CA LEU A 35 -0.63 8.69 -14.17
C LEU A 35 -1.22 7.50 -14.94
N ASP A 36 -2.02 7.77 -15.96
CA ASP A 36 -2.60 6.72 -16.80
C ASP A 36 -1.52 5.90 -17.50
N ASP A 37 -0.48 6.54 -18.00
CA ASP A 37 0.67 5.87 -18.63
C ASP A 37 1.41 4.98 -17.63
N PHE A 38 1.60 5.46 -16.41
CA PHE A 38 2.20 4.65 -15.33
C PHE A 38 1.42 3.37 -15.10
N TRP A 39 0.10 3.48 -14.90
CA TRP A 39 -0.74 2.31 -14.65
C TRP A 39 -0.79 1.37 -15.85
N LEU A 40 -0.78 1.91 -17.06
CA LEU A 40 -0.74 1.08 -18.26
C LEU A 40 0.56 0.29 -18.35
N SER A 41 1.67 0.87 -17.92
CA SER A 41 2.96 0.17 -17.87
C SER A 41 2.95 -0.97 -16.85
N CYS A 42 2.20 -0.84 -15.76
CA CYS A 42 2.05 -1.89 -14.75
C CYS A 42 1.11 -3.01 -15.22
N GLY A 43 -0.05 -2.66 -15.72
CA GLY A 43 -1.07 -3.63 -16.14
C GLY A 43 -0.81 -4.30 -17.48
N LYS A 44 -0.01 -3.67 -18.33
CA LYS A 44 0.38 -4.12 -19.68
C LYS A 44 -0.73 -4.04 -20.73
N SER A 45 -1.98 -3.94 -20.32
CA SER A 45 -3.13 -3.74 -21.20
C SER A 45 -4.14 -2.81 -20.54
N PRO A 46 -5.02 -2.14 -21.32
CA PRO A 46 -6.02 -1.26 -20.74
C PRO A 46 -6.96 -1.97 -19.76
N GLU A 47 -7.38 -3.19 -20.06
CA GLU A 47 -8.30 -3.96 -19.20
C GLU A 47 -7.64 -4.36 -17.88
N LYS A 48 -6.42 -4.90 -17.94
CA LYS A 48 -5.66 -5.28 -16.74
C LYS A 48 -5.31 -4.07 -15.91
N SER A 49 -4.94 -2.96 -16.55
CA SER A 49 -4.63 -1.72 -15.85
C SER A 49 -5.85 -1.18 -15.10
N LYS A 50 -7.01 -1.21 -15.73
CA LYS A 50 -8.27 -0.78 -15.09
C LYS A 50 -8.58 -1.63 -13.85
N ALA A 51 -8.43 -2.94 -13.95
CA ALA A 51 -8.64 -3.86 -12.82
C ALA A 51 -7.64 -3.58 -11.69
N LEU A 52 -6.38 -3.37 -12.05
CA LEU A 52 -5.30 -3.10 -11.11
C LEU A 52 -5.53 -1.78 -10.35
N ILE A 53 -5.91 -0.74 -11.06
CA ILE A 53 -6.27 0.58 -10.50
C ILE A 53 -7.38 0.43 -9.46
N LYS A 54 -8.42 -0.32 -9.77
CA LYS A 54 -9.54 -0.56 -8.85
C LYS A 54 -9.08 -1.19 -7.55
N ILE A 55 -8.24 -2.22 -7.62
CA ILE A 55 -7.73 -2.91 -6.43
C ILE A 55 -6.86 -1.96 -5.60
N TYR A 56 -5.93 -1.27 -6.25
CA TYR A 56 -4.98 -0.39 -5.56
C TYR A 56 -5.70 0.73 -4.80
N TYR A 57 -6.56 1.45 -5.47
CA TYR A 57 -7.24 2.59 -4.85
C TYR A 57 -8.34 2.20 -3.88
N ALA A 58 -8.93 1.01 -4.04
CA ALA A 58 -9.80 0.45 -3.00
C ALA A 58 -9.01 0.21 -1.70
N ARG A 59 -7.79 -0.31 -1.81
CA ARG A 59 -6.92 -0.52 -0.64
C ARG A 59 -6.44 0.80 -0.04
N VAL A 60 -6.19 1.82 -0.85
CA VAL A 60 -5.86 3.17 -0.36
C VAL A 60 -7.03 3.75 0.44
N GLU A 61 -8.25 3.64 -0.07
CA GLU A 61 -9.46 4.07 0.64
C GLU A 61 -9.67 3.32 1.96
N GLU A 62 -9.49 2.00 1.94
CA GLU A 62 -9.58 1.18 3.14
C GLU A 62 -8.54 1.60 4.18
N ALA A 63 -7.30 1.83 3.74
CA ALA A 63 -6.24 2.31 4.62
C ALA A 63 -6.63 3.64 5.28
N ASN A 64 -7.19 4.57 4.50
CA ASN A 64 -7.66 5.85 5.03
C ASN A 64 -8.81 5.68 6.01
N ARG A 65 -9.70 4.75 5.75
CA ARG A 65 -10.85 4.48 6.63
C ARG A 65 -10.44 3.87 7.96
N TYR A 66 -9.49 2.92 7.94
CA TYR A 66 -9.16 2.14 9.12
C TYR A 66 -7.98 2.66 9.92
N PHE A 67 -7.06 3.39 9.29
CA PHE A 67 -5.76 3.70 9.90
C PHE A 67 -5.46 5.19 10.00
N SER A 68 -6.39 6.05 9.64
CA SER A 68 -6.19 7.50 9.75
C SER A 68 -6.17 7.96 11.20
N GLY A 69 -5.38 8.97 11.44
CA GLY A 69 -5.25 9.66 12.72
C GLY A 69 -4.57 10.99 12.44
N LEU A 70 -3.40 11.22 13.05
CA LEU A 70 -2.59 12.40 12.75
C LEU A 70 -2.13 12.44 11.29
N LEU A 71 -1.93 11.25 10.70
CA LEU A 71 -1.61 11.10 9.28
C LEU A 71 -2.79 10.46 8.57
N GLU A 72 -2.90 10.71 7.27
CA GLU A 72 -3.79 9.96 6.41
C GLU A 72 -3.42 8.46 6.49
N GLY A 73 -4.41 7.59 6.58
CA GLY A 73 -4.19 6.17 6.83
C GLY A 73 -3.27 5.49 5.81
N TRP A 74 -3.34 5.90 4.54
CA TRP A 74 -2.47 5.33 3.50
C TRP A 74 -0.98 5.63 3.73
N ARG A 75 -0.66 6.70 4.48
CA ARG A 75 0.72 7.09 4.80
C ARG A 75 1.29 6.35 6.01
N THR A 76 0.44 5.68 6.79
CA THR A 76 0.85 4.95 7.99
C THR A 76 1.51 3.62 7.63
N ASP A 77 2.24 3.04 8.57
CA ASP A 77 2.85 1.73 8.38
C ASP A 77 1.79 0.65 8.12
N ARG A 78 0.69 0.67 8.86
CA ARG A 78 -0.41 -0.28 8.62
C ARG A 78 -1.03 -0.09 7.24
N GLY A 79 -1.24 1.16 6.83
CA GLY A 79 -1.74 1.47 5.50
C GLY A 79 -0.82 0.99 4.40
N MET A 80 0.47 1.20 4.55
CA MET A 80 1.48 0.74 3.60
C MET A 80 1.42 -0.78 3.41
N ILE A 81 1.40 -1.53 4.49
CA ILE A 81 1.35 -3.00 4.42
C ILE A 81 0.01 -3.45 3.82
N HIS A 82 -1.10 -2.84 4.22
CA HIS A 82 -2.41 -3.16 3.67
C HIS A 82 -2.49 -2.93 2.16
N ILE A 83 -1.96 -1.83 1.69
CA ILE A 83 -1.99 -1.51 0.25
C ILE A 83 -1.18 -2.51 -0.55
N ILE A 84 0.03 -2.82 -0.12
CA ILE A 84 0.96 -3.67 -0.89
C ILE A 84 0.63 -5.15 -0.73
N HIS A 85 0.34 -5.61 0.49
CA HIS A 85 0.12 -7.03 0.79
C HIS A 85 -1.35 -7.44 0.83
N GLY A 86 -2.27 -6.49 0.95
CA GLY A 86 -3.70 -6.77 1.04
C GLY A 86 -4.15 -7.16 2.44
N VAL A 87 -5.31 -7.79 2.51
CA VAL A 87 -5.90 -8.24 3.79
C VAL A 87 -5.12 -9.43 4.33
N PRO A 88 -4.66 -9.37 5.60
CA PRO A 88 -3.96 -10.52 6.19
C PRO A 88 -4.92 -11.69 6.42
N ASN A 89 -4.37 -12.89 6.43
CA ASN A 89 -5.13 -14.10 6.73
C ASN A 89 -5.59 -14.13 8.19
N ARG A 90 -4.80 -13.54 9.09
CA ARG A 90 -5.09 -13.52 10.51
C ARG A 90 -4.57 -12.25 11.16
N VAL A 91 -5.36 -11.68 12.08
CA VAL A 91 -4.97 -10.55 12.90
C VAL A 91 -5.12 -10.95 14.37
N ARG A 92 -4.07 -10.71 15.16
CA ARG A 92 -4.12 -10.83 16.62
C ARG A 92 -3.81 -9.48 17.23
N ARG A 93 -4.46 -9.16 18.33
CA ARG A 93 -4.29 -7.85 18.99
C ARG A 93 -4.20 -8.01 20.49
N ASP A 94 -3.31 -7.22 21.09
CA ASP A 94 -3.43 -6.80 22.47
C ASP A 94 -3.39 -5.27 22.49
N TYR A 95 -3.40 -4.65 23.66
CA TYR A 95 -3.43 -3.18 23.71
C TYR A 95 -2.24 -2.52 23.02
N TRP A 96 -1.05 -3.10 23.16
CA TRP A 96 0.19 -2.50 22.66
C TRP A 96 0.63 -3.03 21.29
N ASN A 97 0.05 -4.15 20.83
CA ASN A 97 0.53 -4.83 19.63
C ASN A 97 -0.62 -5.26 18.73
N GLU A 98 -0.32 -5.25 17.44
CA GLU A 98 -1.16 -5.85 16.43
C GLU A 98 -0.27 -6.70 15.54
N TYR A 99 -0.67 -7.95 15.30
CA TYR A 99 0.09 -8.92 14.51
C TYR A 99 -0.73 -9.31 13.29
N TRP A 100 -0.18 -9.08 12.13
CA TRP A 100 -0.81 -9.45 10.87
C TRP A 100 -0.05 -10.60 10.24
N THR A 101 -0.73 -11.74 10.04
CA THR A 101 -0.15 -12.94 9.45
C THR A 101 -0.71 -13.17 8.06
N TYR A 102 0.20 -13.30 7.10
CA TYR A 102 -0.09 -13.65 5.71
C TYR A 102 0.39 -15.07 5.45
N GLY A 103 -0.37 -15.82 4.64
CA GLY A 103 -0.09 -17.21 4.36
C GLY A 103 -0.81 -18.17 5.30
N GLU A 104 -0.78 -19.46 4.97
CA GLU A 104 -1.44 -20.49 5.78
C GLU A 104 -0.66 -20.79 7.06
N GLU A 105 -1.37 -20.80 8.17
CA GLU A 105 -0.83 -21.10 9.48
C GLU A 105 -0.21 -22.51 9.49
N GLY A 106 0.97 -22.64 10.07
CA GLY A 106 1.69 -23.91 10.18
C GLY A 106 2.53 -24.27 8.93
N THR A 107 2.54 -23.42 7.91
CA THR A 107 3.39 -23.63 6.74
C THR A 107 4.67 -22.78 6.84
N SER A 108 5.69 -23.14 6.06
CA SER A 108 6.96 -22.41 5.99
C SER A 108 6.84 -21.05 5.28
N ASN A 109 5.67 -20.77 4.68
CA ASN A 109 5.43 -19.58 3.87
C ASN A 109 4.65 -18.49 4.62
N THR A 110 4.52 -18.60 5.93
CA THR A 110 3.84 -17.55 6.72
C THR A 110 4.77 -16.38 6.98
N LEU A 111 4.19 -15.19 6.93
CA LEU A 111 4.87 -13.94 7.24
C LEU A 111 4.01 -13.17 8.22
N THR A 112 4.58 -12.77 9.35
CA THR A 112 3.88 -12.01 10.38
C THR A 112 4.53 -10.64 10.56
N PHE A 113 3.73 -9.60 10.37
CA PHE A 113 4.14 -8.23 10.68
C PHE A 113 3.64 -7.86 12.06
N ARG A 114 4.50 -7.24 12.86
CA ARG A 114 4.14 -6.72 14.17
C ARG A 114 4.12 -5.20 14.11
N PHE A 115 2.99 -4.63 14.55
CA PHE A 115 2.82 -3.19 14.69
C PHE A 115 2.70 -2.87 16.17
N ARG A 116 3.51 -1.92 16.65
CA ARG A 116 3.52 -1.52 18.05
C ARG A 116 2.83 -0.19 18.23
N ARG A 117 1.88 -0.13 19.16
CA ARG A 117 1.22 1.13 19.51
C ARG A 117 2.23 2.09 20.11
N GLN A 118 2.23 3.30 19.60
CA GLN A 118 3.08 4.37 20.09
C GLN A 118 2.31 5.21 21.10
N ARG A 119 2.99 5.67 22.12
CA ARG A 119 2.41 6.65 23.05
C ARG A 119 2.39 8.00 22.35
N HIS A 120 1.20 8.57 22.24
CA HIS A 120 1.01 9.88 21.63
C HIS A 120 -0.12 10.61 22.34
N GLU A 121 0.08 11.87 22.69
CA GLU A 121 -0.90 12.66 23.46
C GLU A 121 -2.17 12.95 22.67
N LEU A 122 -2.08 13.09 21.36
CA LEU A 122 -3.16 13.51 20.50
C LEU A 122 -3.85 12.37 19.73
N ASP A 123 -3.24 11.18 19.71
CA ASP A 123 -3.75 10.08 18.92
C ASP A 123 -3.31 8.73 19.52
N ASN A 124 -4.27 7.91 19.90
CA ASN A 124 -4.01 6.57 20.42
C ASN A 124 -4.00 5.49 19.32
N ASN A 125 -4.09 5.88 18.06
CA ASN A 125 -4.11 4.98 16.91
C ASN A 125 -2.81 4.99 16.11
N VAL A 126 -1.71 5.43 16.73
CA VAL A 126 -0.40 5.45 16.08
C VAL A 126 0.29 4.12 16.34
N PHE A 127 0.49 3.35 15.28
CA PHE A 127 1.19 2.06 15.32
C PHE A 127 2.38 2.11 14.37
N LYS A 128 3.52 1.61 14.83
CA LYS A 128 4.72 1.50 13.99
C LYS A 128 5.06 0.06 13.72
N LEU A 129 5.37 -0.22 12.47
CA LEU A 129 5.87 -1.54 12.05
C LEU A 129 7.23 -1.80 12.67
N GLU A 130 7.37 -2.96 13.31
CA GLU A 130 8.66 -3.47 13.72
C GLU A 130 9.41 -3.95 12.47
N ARG A 131 10.46 -3.22 12.10
CA ARG A 131 11.21 -3.49 10.86
C ARG A 131 12.11 -4.70 11.03
N ASN A 132 12.15 -5.53 9.99
CA ASN A 132 13.02 -6.69 9.92
C ASN A 132 13.45 -6.88 8.47
N ILE A 133 14.74 -7.17 8.28
CA ILE A 133 15.31 -7.33 6.94
C ILE A 133 14.64 -8.45 6.13
N VAL A 134 14.06 -9.44 6.81
CA VAL A 134 13.36 -10.54 6.13
C VAL A 134 12.13 -10.07 5.35
N PHE A 135 11.56 -8.92 5.72
CA PHE A 135 10.38 -8.36 5.02
C PHE A 135 10.73 -7.78 3.65
N LYS A 136 11.99 -7.45 3.42
CA LYS A 136 12.41 -6.79 2.19
C LYS A 136 12.16 -7.65 0.96
N SER A 137 12.51 -8.92 1.00
CA SER A 137 12.32 -9.81 -0.15
C SER A 137 10.85 -10.00 -0.50
N THR A 138 9.99 -10.11 0.52
CA THR A 138 8.54 -10.22 0.31
C THR A 138 7.96 -8.92 -0.22
N TRP A 139 8.38 -7.79 0.33
CA TRP A 139 8.00 -6.47 -0.17
C TRP A 139 8.35 -6.31 -1.63
N ASP A 140 9.59 -6.60 -1.99
CA ASP A 140 10.09 -6.46 -3.37
C ASP A 140 9.30 -7.37 -4.33
N ARG A 141 8.96 -8.58 -3.91
CA ARG A 141 8.14 -9.51 -4.68
C ARG A 141 6.73 -8.97 -4.91
N MET A 142 6.12 -8.40 -3.86
CA MET A 142 4.77 -7.85 -3.98
C MET A 142 4.76 -6.60 -4.86
N VAL A 143 5.74 -5.73 -4.72
CA VAL A 143 5.87 -4.55 -5.60
C VAL A 143 6.06 -5.00 -7.05
N THR A 144 6.88 -6.01 -7.29
CA THR A 144 7.06 -6.59 -8.63
C THR A 144 5.73 -7.13 -9.18
N SER A 145 4.93 -7.78 -8.33
CA SER A 145 3.61 -8.27 -8.73
C SER A 145 2.68 -7.13 -9.15
N TRP A 146 2.67 -6.04 -8.39
CA TRP A 146 1.91 -4.84 -8.78
C TRP A 146 2.37 -4.30 -10.13
N ARG A 147 3.67 -4.21 -10.33
CA ARG A 147 4.27 -3.65 -11.55
C ARG A 147 4.12 -4.56 -12.77
N ASN A 148 3.68 -5.79 -12.60
CA ASN A 148 3.42 -6.74 -13.68
C ASN A 148 1.95 -7.16 -13.79
N GLY A 149 1.07 -6.42 -13.13
CA GLY A 149 -0.37 -6.64 -13.19
C GLY A 149 -0.82 -7.98 -12.62
N ARG A 150 -0.07 -8.55 -11.67
CA ARG A 150 -0.32 -9.89 -11.11
C ARG A 150 -1.02 -9.88 -9.77
N VAL A 151 -1.47 -8.73 -9.30
CA VAL A 151 -2.22 -8.63 -8.04
C VAL A 151 -3.68 -8.91 -8.33
N GLN A 152 -4.28 -9.79 -7.53
CA GLN A 152 -5.69 -10.16 -7.65
C GLN A 152 -6.47 -9.61 -6.47
N ARG A 153 -7.78 -9.54 -6.66
CA ARG A 153 -8.71 -9.13 -5.62
C ARG A 153 -8.70 -10.15 -4.48
N ASP A 154 -8.75 -9.67 -3.26
CA ASP A 154 -8.81 -10.50 -2.04
C ASP A 154 -10.10 -11.32 -1.96
#